data_f5bf2f11d561156b10f07c63d7624f1c
#
_entry.id   f5bf2f11d561156b10f07c63d7624f1c
#
_cell.length_a   1.000
_cell.length_b   1.000
_cell.length_c   1.000
_cell.angle_alpha   90.00
_cell.angle_beta   90.00
_cell.angle_gamma   90.00
#
_symmetry.space_group_name_H-M   'P 1'
#
loop_
_entity.id
_entity.type
_entity.pdbx_description
1 polymer ?
#
loop_
_entity_poly.entity_id
_entity_poly.type
_entity_poly.pdbx_seq_one_letter_code
_entity_poly.pdbx_strand_id
1 'polypeptide(L)'
;MPHDQPRCDVCDCELRAGFPRVRDPQTGHWFAITHCPECGLGHTTPQPDDLDEYYGSAYHGGRYGIAEQLCVRRRLRFVRAVASPHRVLDFGCGDGAFIAAASAAGLQATGVEMRPEHARSKGLTVVERVEDAGGPFDLITLWHSLEHVRSPRELLERLLPRLSDDGFLVVAVPNAESVQARVFGPGWFHLDVPRHLFHFTPRALKRLLESCGLEVVRRWDIEVELDLFGWAQSALNRVIRTPNVLFDVVTHRRRRHKPLEIAASLVLGTVVTITAAPVVPLAAALSSGAVVIFAAKNQRASR
;
A
#
# COMPACT_ATOMS: atom_id res chain seq x y z
N MET A 1 8.69 -36.37 6.26
CA MET A 1 8.58 -35.20 7.13
C MET A 1 7.25 -34.55 6.83
N PRO A 2 6.40 -34.24 7.80
CA PRO A 2 5.19 -33.48 7.50
C PRO A 2 5.64 -32.15 6.91
N HIS A 3 5.21 -31.83 5.69
CA HIS A 3 5.36 -30.51 5.10
C HIS A 3 4.59 -29.57 6.01
N ASP A 4 5.33 -28.73 6.74
CA ASP A 4 4.75 -27.67 7.55
C ASP A 4 3.95 -26.77 6.56
N GLN A 5 2.65 -26.89 6.62
CA GLN A 5 1.79 -26.12 5.69
C GLN A 5 1.92 -24.64 6.09
N PRO A 6 2.09 -23.73 5.11
CA PRO A 6 2.26 -22.33 5.43
C PRO A 6 1.05 -21.81 6.21
N ARG A 7 1.32 -21.08 7.29
CA ARG A 7 0.33 -20.56 8.24
C ARG A 7 0.13 -19.05 8.05
N CYS A 8 -1.01 -18.60 8.47
CA CYS A 8 -1.39 -17.19 8.37
C CYS A 8 -0.66 -16.36 9.45
N ASP A 9 0.02 -15.28 9.05
CA ASP A 9 0.74 -14.37 9.96
C ASP A 9 -0.17 -13.60 10.95
N VAL A 10 -1.48 -13.62 10.74
CA VAL A 10 -2.45 -12.94 11.61
C VAL A 10 -3.19 -13.91 12.54
N CYS A 11 -3.65 -15.05 12.01
CA CYS A 11 -4.55 -15.97 12.73
C CYS A 11 -3.92 -17.33 13.03
N ASP A 12 -2.71 -17.59 12.54
CA ASP A 12 -2.03 -18.89 12.66
C ASP A 12 -2.80 -20.10 12.07
N CYS A 13 -3.80 -19.85 11.22
CA CYS A 13 -4.54 -20.89 10.51
C CYS A 13 -3.76 -21.39 9.28
N GLU A 14 -3.99 -22.65 8.88
CA GLU A 14 -3.48 -23.17 7.62
C GLU A 14 -4.03 -22.38 6.41
N LEU A 15 -3.15 -22.08 5.47
CA LEU A 15 -3.52 -21.35 4.27
C LEU A 15 -4.20 -22.28 3.24
N ARG A 16 -5.16 -21.74 2.50
CA ARG A 16 -5.83 -22.43 1.39
C ARG A 16 -5.38 -21.86 0.04
N ALA A 17 -5.49 -22.68 -1.00
CA ALA A 17 -5.24 -22.24 -2.36
C ALA A 17 -6.20 -21.10 -2.76
N GLY A 18 -5.64 -20.05 -3.37
CA GLY A 18 -6.37 -18.95 -3.98
C GLY A 18 -6.10 -18.89 -5.48
N PHE A 19 -5.38 -17.86 -5.95
CA PHE A 19 -4.98 -17.78 -7.34
C PHE A 19 -3.73 -18.65 -7.58
N PRO A 20 -3.83 -19.74 -8.37
CA PRO A 20 -2.71 -20.65 -8.56
C PRO A 20 -1.59 -20.06 -9.43
N ARG A 21 -1.89 -19.05 -10.25
CA ARG A 21 -0.94 -18.42 -11.17
C ARG A 21 -1.23 -16.94 -11.33
N VAL A 22 -0.30 -16.11 -10.84
CA VAL A 22 -0.27 -14.67 -11.06
C VAL A 22 1.11 -14.32 -11.59
N ARG A 23 1.16 -13.53 -12.66
CA ARG A 23 2.43 -13.20 -13.31
C ARG A 23 2.93 -11.84 -12.86
N ASP A 24 4.21 -11.76 -12.48
CA ASP A 24 4.87 -10.46 -12.37
C ASP A 24 5.05 -9.83 -13.76
N PRO A 25 4.52 -8.62 -13.99
CA PRO A 25 4.61 -7.97 -15.29
C PRO A 25 6.04 -7.51 -15.65
N GLN A 26 6.95 -7.41 -14.68
CA GLN A 26 8.32 -6.94 -14.92
C GLN A 26 9.25 -8.07 -15.33
N THR A 27 9.35 -9.11 -14.50
CA THR A 27 10.26 -10.23 -14.72
C THR A 27 9.63 -11.34 -15.55
N GLY A 28 8.30 -11.42 -15.55
CA GLY A 28 7.55 -12.51 -16.17
C GLY A 28 7.46 -13.76 -15.29
N HIS A 29 8.01 -13.75 -14.09
CA HIS A 29 7.94 -14.85 -13.14
C HIS A 29 6.50 -15.09 -12.67
N TRP A 30 6.22 -16.34 -12.26
CA TRP A 30 4.90 -16.77 -11.83
C TRP A 30 4.89 -17.01 -10.31
N PHE A 31 3.83 -16.52 -9.69
CA PHE A 31 3.55 -16.69 -8.27
C PHE A 31 2.17 -17.27 -8.07
N ALA A 32 1.90 -17.84 -6.91
CA ALA A 32 0.56 -18.17 -6.46
C ALA A 32 0.15 -17.22 -5.34
N ILE A 33 -1.16 -17.10 -5.12
CA ILE A 33 -1.69 -16.45 -3.91
C ILE A 33 -2.46 -17.53 -3.15
N THR A 34 -2.04 -17.76 -1.91
CA THR A 34 -2.80 -18.52 -0.93
C THR A 34 -3.55 -17.56 -0.02
N HIS A 35 -4.60 -18.01 0.67
CA HIS A 35 -5.38 -17.16 1.56
C HIS A 35 -5.76 -17.86 2.86
N CYS A 36 -5.86 -17.08 3.90
CA CYS A 36 -6.37 -17.54 5.19
C CYS A 36 -7.91 -17.67 5.14
N PRO A 37 -8.47 -18.85 5.46
CA PRO A 37 -9.92 -19.03 5.47
C PRO A 37 -10.62 -18.24 6.58
N GLU A 38 -9.88 -17.85 7.64
CA GLU A 38 -10.41 -17.16 8.80
C GLU A 38 -10.45 -15.64 8.63
N CYS A 39 -9.35 -15.00 8.22
CA CYS A 39 -9.29 -13.53 8.09
C CYS A 39 -9.27 -13.05 6.64
N GLY A 40 -9.06 -13.94 5.68
CA GLY A 40 -8.98 -13.58 4.27
C GLY A 40 -7.63 -13.00 3.84
N LEU A 41 -6.62 -12.91 4.74
CA LEU A 41 -5.28 -12.45 4.35
C LEU A 41 -4.72 -13.33 3.24
N GLY A 42 -4.36 -12.70 2.12
CA GLY A 42 -3.66 -13.37 1.03
C GLY A 42 -2.15 -13.32 1.23
N HIS A 43 -1.46 -14.35 0.76
CA HIS A 43 -0.01 -14.46 0.80
C HIS A 43 0.51 -14.77 -0.60
N THR A 44 1.48 -14.01 -1.08
CA THR A 44 2.25 -14.34 -2.28
C THR A 44 3.13 -15.56 -2.00
N THR A 45 3.12 -16.55 -2.88
CA THR A 45 3.85 -17.82 -2.69
C THR A 45 4.54 -18.24 -4.00
N PRO A 46 5.84 -18.59 -3.99
CA PRO A 46 6.77 -18.36 -2.89
C PRO A 46 7.05 -16.87 -2.68
N GLN A 47 7.42 -16.47 -1.47
CA GLN A 47 7.99 -15.16 -1.24
C GLN A 47 9.48 -15.21 -1.60
N PRO A 48 9.98 -14.37 -2.55
CA PRO A 48 11.39 -14.37 -2.92
C PRO A 48 12.29 -13.96 -1.74
N ASP A 49 13.46 -14.57 -1.63
CA ASP A 49 14.45 -14.18 -0.60
C ASP A 49 15.02 -12.79 -0.87
N ASP A 50 15.19 -12.44 -2.15
CA ASP A 50 15.60 -11.11 -2.60
C ASP A 50 14.48 -10.48 -3.44
N LEU A 51 14.03 -9.31 -3.03
CA LEU A 51 13.04 -8.51 -3.74
C LEU A 51 13.67 -7.46 -4.66
N ASP A 52 14.97 -7.20 -4.59
CA ASP A 52 15.63 -6.16 -5.37
C ASP A 52 15.51 -6.39 -6.89
N GLU A 53 15.50 -7.67 -7.32
CA GLU A 53 15.22 -8.05 -8.71
C GLU A 53 13.87 -7.51 -9.20
N TYR A 54 12.87 -7.48 -8.32
CA TYR A 54 11.49 -7.10 -8.66
C TYR A 54 11.24 -5.59 -8.52
N TYR A 55 12.09 -4.89 -7.78
CA TYR A 55 11.97 -3.42 -7.69
C TYR A 55 12.64 -2.70 -8.85
N GLY A 56 13.70 -3.26 -9.44
CA GLY A 56 14.43 -2.67 -10.57
C GLY A 56 14.85 -1.20 -10.38
N SER A 57 15.78 -0.70 -11.15
CA SER A 57 16.24 0.70 -11.08
C SER A 57 15.17 1.73 -11.44
N ALA A 58 14.10 1.31 -12.14
CA ALA A 58 13.01 2.18 -12.57
C ALA A 58 11.85 2.27 -11.56
N TYR A 59 11.86 1.48 -10.49
CA TYR A 59 10.77 1.50 -9.50
C TYR A 59 10.84 2.74 -8.60
N HIS A 60 12.05 3.18 -8.26
CA HIS A 60 12.28 4.36 -7.44
C HIS A 60 12.42 5.60 -8.34
N GLY A 61 11.68 6.67 -8.05
CA GLY A 61 11.80 7.96 -8.73
C GLY A 61 10.73 8.27 -9.77
N GLY A 62 9.60 7.57 -9.76
CA GLY A 62 8.41 7.96 -10.54
C GLY A 62 7.92 9.34 -10.09
N ARG A 63 7.60 10.23 -11.05
CA ARG A 63 6.99 11.53 -10.76
C ARG A 63 5.50 11.43 -11.05
N TYR A 64 4.68 11.47 -10.01
CA TYR A 64 3.22 11.39 -10.14
C TYR A 64 2.54 12.76 -10.34
N GLY A 65 3.32 13.85 -10.35
CA GLY A 65 2.86 15.20 -10.68
C GLY A 65 1.69 15.68 -9.80
N ILE A 66 0.63 16.20 -10.44
CA ILE A 66 -0.55 16.75 -9.76
C ILE A 66 -1.30 15.66 -8.97
N ALA A 67 -1.36 14.43 -9.48
CA ALA A 67 -2.04 13.32 -8.79
C ALA A 67 -1.41 13.02 -7.42
N GLU A 68 -0.08 13.05 -7.33
CA GLU A 68 0.64 12.89 -6.05
C GLU A 68 0.30 14.01 -5.07
N GLN A 69 0.28 15.25 -5.52
CA GLN A 69 -0.09 16.39 -4.66
C GLN A 69 -1.51 16.25 -4.11
N LEU A 70 -2.46 15.80 -4.93
CA LEU A 70 -3.84 15.57 -4.50
C LEU A 70 -3.92 14.41 -3.49
N CYS A 71 -3.23 13.31 -3.76
CA CYS A 71 -3.11 12.17 -2.87
C CYS A 71 -2.55 12.57 -1.50
N VAL A 72 -1.41 13.26 -1.48
CA VAL A 72 -0.77 13.73 -0.24
C VAL A 72 -1.67 14.71 0.54
N ARG A 73 -2.35 15.65 -0.14
CA ARG A 73 -3.33 16.53 0.51
C ARG A 73 -4.49 15.76 1.14
N ARG A 74 -4.94 14.69 0.51
CA ARG A 74 -5.97 13.79 1.04
C ARG A 74 -5.46 13.04 2.27
N ARG A 75 -4.25 12.49 2.23
CA ARG A 75 -3.60 11.83 3.38
C ARG A 75 -3.51 12.76 4.58
N LEU A 76 -3.11 14.02 4.38
CA LEU A 76 -3.13 15.03 5.45
C LEU A 76 -4.53 15.30 6.00
N ARG A 77 -5.60 15.22 5.18
CA ARG A 77 -6.98 15.34 5.67
C ARG A 77 -7.38 14.14 6.53
N PHE A 78 -7.00 12.92 6.15
CA PHE A 78 -7.23 11.73 6.97
C PHE A 78 -6.55 11.85 8.33
N VAL A 79 -5.29 12.28 8.34
CA VAL A 79 -4.55 12.55 9.58
C VAL A 79 -5.28 13.55 10.46
N ARG A 80 -5.63 14.72 9.92
CA ARG A 80 -6.33 15.79 10.67
C ARG A 80 -7.73 15.39 11.13
N ALA A 81 -8.34 14.40 10.52
CA ALA A 81 -9.65 13.89 10.91
C ALA A 81 -9.62 13.01 12.18
N VAL A 82 -8.45 12.54 12.62
CA VAL A 82 -8.29 11.68 13.80
C VAL A 82 -7.37 12.26 14.85
N ALA A 83 -6.43 13.14 14.49
CA ALA A 83 -5.45 13.68 15.41
C ALA A 83 -5.02 15.09 14.99
N SER A 84 -4.48 15.82 15.96
CA SER A 84 -3.73 17.08 15.76
C SER A 84 -2.27 16.85 16.15
N PRO A 85 -1.51 16.04 15.37
CA PRO A 85 -0.17 15.65 15.76
C PRO A 85 0.79 16.84 15.65
N HIS A 86 1.83 16.84 16.48
CA HIS A 86 2.98 17.71 16.34
C HIS A 86 4.16 16.94 15.71
N ARG A 87 4.40 15.70 16.16
CA ARG A 87 5.48 14.83 15.70
C ARG A 87 4.92 13.64 14.91
N VAL A 88 5.39 13.47 13.68
CA VAL A 88 4.91 12.46 12.74
C VAL A 88 6.06 11.59 12.27
N LEU A 89 5.88 10.26 12.27
CA LEU A 89 6.75 9.29 11.61
C LEU A 89 6.01 8.70 10.41
N ASP A 90 6.63 8.67 9.24
CA ASP A 90 6.12 7.99 8.04
C ASP A 90 7.02 6.81 7.69
N PHE A 91 6.51 5.60 7.86
CA PHE A 91 7.26 4.37 7.54
C PHE A 91 7.06 3.97 6.07
N GLY A 92 8.17 3.74 5.36
CA GLY A 92 8.18 3.53 3.92
C GLY A 92 7.88 4.83 3.18
N CYS A 93 8.50 5.93 3.60
CA CYS A 93 8.18 7.27 3.10
C CYS A 93 8.56 7.50 1.62
N GLY A 94 9.25 6.57 0.98
CA GLY A 94 9.68 6.63 -0.40
C GLY A 94 10.50 7.90 -0.70
N ASP A 95 10.03 8.69 -1.67
CA ASP A 95 10.67 9.94 -2.07
C ASP A 95 10.39 11.13 -1.13
N GLY A 96 9.62 10.91 -0.06
CA GLY A 96 9.33 11.86 0.99
C GLY A 96 8.19 12.84 0.71
N ALA A 97 7.34 12.60 -0.28
CA ALA A 97 6.26 13.53 -0.64
C ALA A 97 5.32 13.83 0.54
N PHE A 98 4.94 12.81 1.32
CA PHE A 98 4.07 13.01 2.48
C PHE A 98 4.77 13.78 3.60
N ILE A 99 6.01 13.42 3.95
CA ILE A 99 6.75 14.12 5.02
C ILE A 99 7.08 15.56 4.63
N ALA A 100 7.36 15.85 3.34
CA ALA A 100 7.53 17.21 2.84
C ALA A 100 6.26 18.05 3.05
N ALA A 101 5.09 17.50 2.70
CA ALA A 101 3.83 18.20 2.88
C ALA A 101 3.43 18.32 4.36
N ALA A 102 3.74 17.34 5.20
CA ALA A 102 3.55 17.40 6.64
C ALA A 102 4.43 18.50 7.26
N SER A 103 5.70 18.58 6.88
CA SER A 103 6.62 19.64 7.31
C SER A 103 6.15 21.01 6.86
N ALA A 104 5.70 21.16 5.61
CA ALA A 104 5.13 22.41 5.11
C ALA A 104 3.84 22.83 5.83
N ALA A 105 3.13 21.86 6.42
CA ALA A 105 1.95 22.09 7.27
C ALA A 105 2.30 22.40 8.75
N GLY A 106 3.59 22.54 9.10
CA GLY A 106 4.09 22.88 10.44
C GLY A 106 4.32 21.68 11.36
N LEU A 107 4.29 20.44 10.84
CA LEU A 107 4.54 19.24 11.63
C LEU A 107 6.03 18.89 11.65
N GLN A 108 6.52 18.32 12.75
CA GLN A 108 7.85 17.72 12.82
C GLN A 108 7.77 16.30 12.20
N ALA A 109 8.06 16.20 10.91
CA ALA A 109 7.93 14.96 10.18
C ALA A 109 9.28 14.26 9.96
N THR A 110 9.35 12.98 10.28
CA THR A 110 10.49 12.10 10.06
C THR A 110 10.05 10.94 9.18
N GLY A 111 10.85 10.57 8.19
CA GLY A 111 10.63 9.39 7.35
C GLY A 111 11.51 8.22 7.76
N VAL A 112 11.03 7.00 7.54
CA VAL A 112 11.85 5.78 7.53
C VAL A 112 11.80 5.21 6.13
N GLU A 113 12.98 5.02 5.51
CA GLU A 113 13.09 4.48 4.15
C GLU A 113 14.41 3.74 3.98
N MET A 114 14.39 2.53 3.40
CA MET A 114 15.61 1.73 3.19
C MET A 114 16.60 2.38 2.22
N ARG A 115 16.10 3.19 1.27
CA ARG A 115 16.91 3.91 0.28
C ARG A 115 16.63 5.42 0.37
N PRO A 116 17.13 6.10 1.41
CA PRO A 116 16.71 7.45 1.78
C PRO A 116 17.36 8.56 0.96
N GLU A 117 18.30 8.23 0.06
CA GLU A 117 19.19 9.20 -0.62
C GLU A 117 18.38 10.26 -1.36
N HIS A 118 17.32 9.83 -2.07
CA HIS A 118 16.50 10.76 -2.84
C HIS A 118 15.70 11.72 -1.95
N ALA A 119 15.11 11.22 -0.88
CA ALA A 119 14.38 12.06 0.08
C ALA A 119 15.34 12.99 0.85
N ARG A 120 16.50 12.48 1.26
CA ARG A 120 17.56 13.28 1.91
C ARG A 120 18.09 14.38 1.01
N SER A 121 18.21 14.14 -0.30
CA SER A 121 18.64 15.17 -1.27
C SER A 121 17.67 16.34 -1.38
N LYS A 122 16.41 16.16 -0.95
CA LYS A 122 15.39 17.23 -0.85
C LYS A 122 15.42 17.96 0.49
N GLY A 123 16.40 17.68 1.37
CA GLY A 123 16.52 18.27 2.71
C GLY A 123 15.55 17.70 3.75
N LEU A 124 14.96 16.53 3.48
CA LEU A 124 14.01 15.89 4.39
C LEU A 124 14.73 15.06 5.46
N THR A 125 14.15 15.00 6.65
CA THR A 125 14.66 14.17 7.76
C THR A 125 14.21 12.71 7.51
N VAL A 126 15.14 11.86 7.07
CA VAL A 126 14.87 10.45 6.78
C VAL A 126 15.97 9.58 7.36
N VAL A 127 15.57 8.52 8.06
CA VAL A 127 16.45 7.48 8.60
C VAL A 127 16.22 6.16 7.87
N GLU A 128 17.18 5.23 7.99
CA GLU A 128 17.08 3.94 7.32
C GLU A 128 16.32 2.90 8.14
N ARG A 129 16.37 3.03 9.45
CA ARG A 129 15.79 2.06 10.37
C ARG A 129 14.86 2.74 11.36
N VAL A 130 13.83 2.01 11.77
CA VAL A 130 12.86 2.48 12.78
C VAL A 130 13.58 2.88 14.07
N GLU A 131 14.62 2.13 14.45
CA GLU A 131 15.38 2.35 15.68
C GLU A 131 16.07 3.71 15.74
N ASP A 132 16.42 4.26 14.58
CA ASP A 132 17.16 5.54 14.45
C ASP A 132 16.22 6.75 14.42
N ALA A 133 14.90 6.53 14.36
CA ALA A 133 13.92 7.61 14.18
C ALA A 133 13.68 8.45 15.45
N GLY A 134 14.12 7.99 16.62
CA GLY A 134 13.79 8.64 17.88
C GLY A 134 12.35 8.37 18.33
N GLY A 135 11.69 9.34 18.92
CA GLY A 135 10.31 9.26 19.43
C GLY A 135 10.16 10.04 20.76
N PRO A 136 9.01 9.98 21.42
CA PRO A 136 7.75 9.44 20.92
C PRO A 136 7.14 10.31 19.79
N PHE A 137 6.28 9.70 18.98
CA PHE A 137 5.51 10.34 17.91
C PHE A 137 4.02 10.37 18.26
N ASP A 138 3.33 11.45 17.91
CA ASP A 138 1.89 11.56 18.09
C ASP A 138 1.14 10.78 17.01
N LEU A 139 1.80 10.61 15.86
CA LEU A 139 1.27 9.89 14.71
C LEU A 139 2.37 9.07 14.04
N ILE A 140 2.04 7.82 13.72
CA ILE A 140 2.82 7.00 12.79
C ILE A 140 1.94 6.68 11.59
N THR A 141 2.48 6.82 10.37
CA THR A 141 1.76 6.52 9.13
C THR A 141 2.47 5.42 8.33
N LEU A 142 1.68 4.56 7.68
CA LEU A 142 2.12 3.55 6.71
C LEU A 142 1.23 3.68 5.48
N TRP A 143 1.72 4.36 4.44
CA TRP A 143 0.99 4.55 3.19
C TRP A 143 1.49 3.55 2.15
N HIS A 144 0.75 2.45 1.96
CA HIS A 144 1.11 1.38 1.01
C HIS A 144 2.53 0.84 1.24
N SER A 145 2.83 0.50 2.49
CA SER A 145 4.13 -0.04 2.89
C SER A 145 4.02 -1.33 3.70
N LEU A 146 2.90 -1.55 4.41
CA LEU A 146 2.73 -2.73 5.25
C LEU A 146 2.65 -4.04 4.44
N GLU A 147 2.08 -4.00 3.25
CA GLU A 147 1.96 -5.14 2.32
C GLU A 147 3.30 -5.60 1.74
N HIS A 148 4.34 -4.77 1.82
CA HIS A 148 5.68 -5.08 1.30
C HIS A 148 6.61 -5.71 2.33
N VAL A 149 6.29 -5.66 3.61
CA VAL A 149 7.18 -6.16 4.67
C VAL A 149 7.00 -7.66 4.91
N ARG A 150 8.09 -8.36 5.26
CA ARG A 150 8.06 -9.82 5.48
C ARG A 150 7.31 -10.24 6.74
N SER A 151 7.35 -9.42 7.76
CA SER A 151 6.71 -9.68 9.06
C SER A 151 5.94 -8.45 9.50
N PRO A 152 4.67 -8.26 9.04
CA PRO A 152 3.86 -7.10 9.40
C PRO A 152 3.67 -6.94 10.91
N ARG A 153 3.53 -8.04 11.65
CA ARG A 153 3.42 -8.04 13.12
C ARG A 153 4.68 -7.50 13.78
N GLU A 154 5.85 -8.05 13.43
CA GLU A 154 7.14 -7.60 13.99
C GLU A 154 7.41 -6.13 13.68
N LEU A 155 7.04 -5.66 12.49
CA LEU A 155 7.14 -4.24 12.17
C LEU A 155 6.29 -3.40 13.12
N LEU A 156 5.04 -3.77 13.35
CA LEU A 156 4.17 -3.05 14.30
C LEU A 156 4.74 -3.09 15.72
N GLU A 157 5.26 -4.22 16.17
CA GLU A 157 5.90 -4.36 17.49
C GLU A 157 7.14 -3.45 17.64
N ARG A 158 7.85 -3.14 16.55
CA ARG A 158 8.99 -2.20 16.53
C ARG A 158 8.53 -0.74 16.47
N LEU A 159 7.41 -0.45 15.81
CA LEU A 159 6.86 0.89 15.68
C LEU A 159 6.13 1.37 16.94
N LEU A 160 5.35 0.49 17.58
CA LEU A 160 4.48 0.85 18.71
C LEU A 160 5.22 1.44 19.92
N PRO A 161 6.44 1.01 20.32
CA PRO A 161 7.20 1.67 21.39
C PRO A 161 7.59 3.12 21.09
N ARG A 162 7.48 3.55 19.83
CA ARG A 162 7.78 4.92 19.38
C ARG A 162 6.53 5.78 19.26
N LEU A 163 5.35 5.19 19.38
CA LEU A 163 4.08 5.89 19.42
C LEU A 163 3.82 6.37 20.84
N SER A 164 3.40 7.61 21.00
CA SER A 164 2.98 8.13 22.31
C SER A 164 1.75 7.36 22.83
N ASP A 165 1.51 7.44 24.14
CA ASP A 165 0.41 6.71 24.78
C ASP A 165 -0.96 7.06 24.17
N ASP A 166 -1.18 8.35 23.84
CA ASP A 166 -2.38 8.83 23.15
C ASP A 166 -2.22 8.92 21.64
N GLY A 167 -1.14 8.36 21.09
CA GLY A 167 -0.79 8.45 19.68
C GLY A 167 -1.68 7.62 18.78
N PHE A 168 -1.67 7.95 17.49
CA PHE A 168 -2.42 7.28 16.45
C PHE A 168 -1.51 6.61 15.43
N LEU A 169 -1.91 5.43 14.99
CA LEU A 169 -1.36 4.76 13.82
C LEU A 169 -2.35 4.88 12.67
N VAL A 170 -1.90 5.33 11.50
CA VAL A 170 -2.71 5.33 10.26
C VAL A 170 -2.06 4.39 9.25
N VAL A 171 -2.80 3.39 8.81
CA VAL A 171 -2.33 2.39 7.84
C VAL A 171 -3.25 2.35 6.64
N ALA A 172 -2.69 2.51 5.44
CA ALA A 172 -3.37 2.34 4.16
C ALA A 172 -2.77 1.15 3.42
N VAL A 173 -3.61 0.24 2.95
CA VAL A 173 -3.21 -0.92 2.12
C VAL A 173 -4.24 -1.17 1.02
N PRO A 174 -3.86 -1.83 -0.08
CA PRO A 174 -4.83 -2.34 -1.05
C PRO A 174 -5.79 -3.33 -0.39
N ASN A 175 -7.07 -3.23 -0.76
CA ASN A 175 -8.14 -4.07 -0.24
C ASN A 175 -8.39 -5.26 -1.16
N ALA A 176 -7.93 -6.44 -0.77
CA ALA A 176 -8.09 -7.68 -1.54
C ALA A 176 -9.56 -8.15 -1.67
N GLU A 177 -10.50 -7.60 -0.88
CA GLU A 177 -11.94 -7.84 -0.98
C GLU A 177 -12.68 -6.73 -1.74
N SER A 178 -11.97 -5.79 -2.36
CA SER A 178 -12.59 -4.70 -3.13
C SER A 178 -13.38 -5.20 -4.34
N VAL A 179 -14.29 -4.36 -4.83
CA VAL A 179 -15.00 -4.62 -6.11
C VAL A 179 -13.99 -4.81 -7.24
N GLN A 180 -12.94 -3.99 -7.29
CA GLN A 180 -11.87 -4.12 -8.29
C GLN A 180 -11.19 -5.50 -8.23
N ALA A 181 -10.79 -5.93 -7.03
CA ALA A 181 -10.13 -7.22 -6.83
C ALA A 181 -11.01 -8.39 -7.32
N ARG A 182 -12.31 -8.34 -7.03
CA ARG A 182 -13.28 -9.36 -7.48
C ARG A 182 -13.49 -9.34 -8.99
N VAL A 183 -13.60 -8.15 -9.61
CA VAL A 183 -13.82 -8.01 -11.06
C VAL A 183 -12.59 -8.45 -11.86
N PHE A 184 -11.40 -8.07 -11.41
CA PHE A 184 -10.18 -8.31 -12.18
C PHE A 184 -9.41 -9.56 -11.76
N GLY A 185 -9.62 -10.08 -10.55
CA GLY A 185 -8.96 -11.29 -10.07
C GLY A 185 -7.44 -11.23 -10.21
N PRO A 186 -6.80 -12.25 -10.86
CA PRO A 186 -5.34 -12.27 -11.06
C PRO A 186 -4.78 -11.11 -11.90
N GLY A 187 -5.63 -10.40 -12.64
CA GLY A 187 -5.27 -9.20 -13.42
C GLY A 187 -5.44 -7.89 -12.68
N TRP A 188 -5.81 -7.92 -11.40
CA TRP A 188 -5.95 -6.71 -10.61
C TRP A 188 -4.61 -6.02 -10.41
N PHE A 189 -4.56 -4.72 -10.75
CA PHE A 189 -3.31 -3.94 -10.73
C PHE A 189 -2.63 -3.94 -9.36
N HIS A 190 -3.41 -3.84 -8.28
CA HIS A 190 -2.87 -3.78 -6.92
C HIS A 190 -2.49 -5.14 -6.31
N LEU A 191 -2.54 -6.25 -7.07
CA LEU A 191 -1.90 -7.49 -6.63
C LEU A 191 -0.38 -7.34 -6.57
N ASP A 192 0.20 -6.67 -7.54
CA ASP A 192 1.63 -6.31 -7.65
C ASP A 192 2.62 -7.37 -7.12
N VAL A 193 2.40 -8.63 -7.50
CA VAL A 193 3.28 -9.75 -7.11
C VAL A 193 4.67 -9.63 -7.72
N PRO A 194 5.73 -10.02 -7.04
CA PRO A 194 5.80 -10.43 -5.64
C PRO A 194 6.12 -9.28 -4.68
N ARG A 195 6.09 -8.03 -5.13
CA ARG A 195 6.38 -6.83 -4.30
C ARG A 195 5.40 -6.72 -3.14
N HIS A 196 4.10 -6.98 -3.39
CA HIS A 196 3.14 -7.22 -2.32
C HIS A 196 3.28 -8.67 -1.85
N LEU A 197 3.84 -8.85 -0.66
CA LEU A 197 3.98 -10.13 0.01
C LEU A 197 2.65 -10.58 0.63
N PHE A 198 1.85 -9.60 1.04
CA PHE A 198 0.55 -9.79 1.66
C PHE A 198 -0.54 -9.03 0.92
N HIS A 199 -1.73 -9.65 0.86
CA HIS A 199 -2.93 -9.07 0.27
C HIS A 199 -3.98 -8.91 1.37
N PHE A 200 -4.01 -7.74 1.97
CA PHE A 200 -4.86 -7.47 3.13
C PHE A 200 -6.33 -7.37 2.77
N THR A 201 -7.17 -7.99 3.59
CA THR A 201 -8.59 -7.66 3.68
C THR A 201 -8.79 -6.68 4.85
N PRO A 202 -9.89 -5.92 4.89
CA PRO A 202 -10.21 -5.07 6.04
C PRO A 202 -10.24 -5.86 7.35
N ARG A 203 -10.74 -7.09 7.31
CA ARG A 203 -10.81 -7.99 8.46
C ARG A 203 -9.43 -8.42 8.93
N ALA A 204 -8.53 -8.78 8.01
CA ALA A 204 -7.16 -9.17 8.35
C ALA A 204 -6.38 -8.01 8.95
N LEU A 205 -6.46 -6.82 8.34
CA LEU A 205 -5.77 -5.64 8.84
C LEU A 205 -6.29 -5.26 10.24
N LYS A 206 -7.61 -5.24 10.44
CA LYS A 206 -8.21 -4.96 11.75
C LYS A 206 -7.71 -5.92 12.81
N ARG A 207 -7.77 -7.24 12.55
CA ARG A 207 -7.28 -8.28 13.47
C ARG A 207 -5.80 -8.11 13.81
N LEU A 208 -4.97 -7.80 12.83
CA LEU A 208 -3.55 -7.56 13.05
C LEU A 208 -3.34 -6.37 14.00
N LEU A 209 -3.98 -5.24 13.75
CA LEU A 209 -3.86 -4.04 14.57
C LEU A 209 -4.35 -4.29 16.01
N GLU A 210 -5.51 -4.91 16.18
CA GLU A 210 -6.08 -5.24 17.48
C GLU A 210 -5.21 -6.23 18.26
N SER A 211 -4.62 -7.23 17.59
CA SER A 211 -3.70 -8.18 18.22
C SER A 211 -2.39 -7.54 18.71
N CYS A 212 -2.03 -6.38 18.17
CA CYS A 212 -0.89 -5.58 18.63
C CYS A 212 -1.27 -4.55 19.73
N GLY A 213 -2.51 -4.56 20.23
CA GLY A 213 -2.98 -3.66 21.30
C GLY A 213 -3.43 -2.29 20.81
N LEU A 214 -3.81 -2.17 19.55
CA LEU A 214 -4.39 -0.96 18.97
C LEU A 214 -5.90 -1.08 18.88
N GLU A 215 -6.61 0.02 19.07
CA GLU A 215 -8.05 0.13 18.84
C GLU A 215 -8.32 0.84 17.51
N VAL A 216 -8.98 0.17 16.58
CA VAL A 216 -9.39 0.79 15.30
C VAL A 216 -10.55 1.75 15.58
N VAL A 217 -10.27 3.05 15.46
CA VAL A 217 -11.24 4.12 15.76
C VAL A 217 -11.90 4.70 14.51
N ARG A 218 -11.27 4.53 13.34
CA ARG A 218 -11.82 5.03 12.08
C ARG A 218 -11.38 4.19 10.89
N ARG A 219 -12.26 4.13 9.88
CA ARG A 219 -12.03 3.47 8.59
C ARG A 219 -12.44 4.39 7.45
N TRP A 220 -11.65 4.37 6.38
CA TRP A 220 -12.02 4.91 5.08
C TRP A 220 -11.74 3.87 4.00
N ASP A 221 -12.57 3.84 2.98
CA ASP A 221 -12.51 2.88 1.88
C ASP A 221 -12.28 3.60 0.55
N ILE A 222 -11.48 4.65 0.54
CA ILE A 222 -11.27 5.47 -0.65
C ILE A 222 -9.90 6.16 -0.64
N GLU A 223 -9.17 5.96 -1.71
CA GLU A 223 -8.06 6.80 -2.14
C GLU A 223 -8.23 7.06 -3.64
N VAL A 224 -9.00 8.09 -3.99
CA VAL A 224 -9.60 8.32 -5.33
C VAL A 224 -8.61 8.15 -6.47
N GLU A 225 -7.39 8.64 -6.30
CA GLU A 225 -6.34 8.58 -7.31
C GLU A 225 -5.96 7.13 -7.61
N LEU A 226 -5.78 6.33 -6.57
CA LEU A 226 -5.42 4.90 -6.68
C LEU A 226 -6.63 4.05 -7.12
N ASP A 227 -7.83 4.37 -6.62
CA ASP A 227 -9.06 3.69 -7.05
C ASP A 227 -9.28 3.86 -8.55
N LEU A 228 -9.25 5.09 -9.07
CA LEU A 228 -9.46 5.37 -10.50
C LEU A 228 -8.37 4.75 -11.37
N PHE A 229 -7.11 4.91 -10.93
CA PHE A 229 -5.98 4.33 -11.65
C PHE A 229 -6.04 2.80 -11.66
N GLY A 230 -6.41 2.18 -10.54
CA GLY A 230 -6.59 0.74 -10.42
C GLY A 230 -7.63 0.19 -11.40
N TRP A 231 -8.78 0.87 -11.58
CA TRP A 231 -9.77 0.51 -12.59
C TRP A 231 -9.18 0.59 -14.01
N ALA A 232 -8.56 1.72 -14.36
CA ALA A 232 -8.00 1.93 -15.68
C ALA A 232 -6.91 0.91 -16.00
N GLN A 233 -5.92 0.76 -15.14
CA GLN A 233 -4.78 -0.13 -15.40
C GLN A 233 -5.19 -1.61 -15.39
N SER A 234 -6.08 -2.03 -14.49
CA SER A 234 -6.56 -3.43 -14.46
C SER A 234 -7.35 -3.78 -15.73
N ALA A 235 -8.20 -2.87 -16.22
CA ALA A 235 -8.92 -3.06 -17.46
C ALA A 235 -7.97 -3.14 -18.66
N LEU A 236 -6.98 -2.24 -18.73
CA LEU A 236 -5.97 -2.23 -19.78
C LEU A 236 -5.13 -3.50 -19.80
N ASN A 237 -4.77 -4.04 -18.65
CA ASN A 237 -4.03 -5.31 -18.54
C ASN A 237 -4.80 -6.52 -19.09
N ARG A 238 -6.13 -6.39 -19.29
CA ARG A 238 -6.96 -7.43 -19.93
C ARG A 238 -6.97 -7.36 -21.45
N VAL A 239 -6.77 -6.17 -22.02
CA VAL A 239 -6.94 -5.92 -23.46
C VAL A 239 -5.62 -5.59 -24.16
N ILE A 240 -4.65 -5.02 -23.46
CA ILE A 240 -3.33 -4.71 -24.01
C ILE A 240 -2.36 -5.84 -23.64
N ARG A 241 -1.64 -6.35 -24.66
CA ARG A 241 -0.75 -7.50 -24.48
C ARG A 241 0.42 -7.24 -23.54
N THR A 242 0.95 -6.02 -23.58
CA THR A 242 2.02 -5.57 -22.67
C THR A 242 1.38 -5.02 -21.39
N PRO A 243 1.62 -5.63 -20.22
CA PRO A 243 1.00 -5.15 -18.98
C PRO A 243 1.62 -3.84 -18.51
N ASN A 244 0.84 -3.07 -17.77
CA ASN A 244 1.25 -1.85 -17.05
C ASN A 244 1.78 -0.70 -17.95
N VAL A 245 1.41 -0.66 -19.25
CA VAL A 245 1.84 0.41 -20.16
C VAL A 245 1.42 1.79 -19.65
N LEU A 246 0.16 1.96 -19.23
CA LEU A 246 -0.31 3.25 -18.70
C LEU A 246 0.47 3.67 -17.46
N PHE A 247 0.73 2.73 -16.56
CA PHE A 247 1.52 2.97 -15.35
C PHE A 247 2.94 3.45 -15.69
N ASP A 248 3.63 2.75 -16.59
CA ASP A 248 4.98 3.11 -17.01
C ASP A 248 5.03 4.51 -17.67
N VAL A 249 4.00 4.84 -18.47
CA VAL A 249 3.88 6.16 -19.13
C VAL A 249 3.63 7.28 -18.11
N VAL A 250 2.66 7.10 -17.22
CA VAL A 250 2.27 8.13 -16.24
C VAL A 250 3.36 8.35 -15.19
N THR A 251 4.10 7.30 -14.82
CA THR A 251 5.20 7.39 -13.85
C THR A 251 6.56 7.69 -14.49
N HIS A 252 6.58 7.95 -15.81
CA HIS A 252 7.80 8.23 -16.59
C HIS A 252 8.89 7.15 -16.45
N ARG A 253 8.47 5.88 -16.30
CA ARG A 253 9.42 4.75 -16.26
C ARG A 253 10.06 4.54 -17.63
N ARG A 254 11.35 4.25 -17.65
CA ARG A 254 12.15 4.09 -18.88
C ARG A 254 11.93 2.73 -19.59
N ARG A 255 10.70 2.17 -19.57
CA ARG A 255 10.36 1.00 -20.40
C ARG A 255 9.97 1.45 -21.80
N ARG A 256 10.50 0.73 -22.82
CA ARG A 256 10.13 1.00 -24.21
C ARG A 256 8.84 0.26 -24.54
N HIS A 257 7.79 1.00 -24.84
CA HIS A 257 6.52 0.48 -25.33
C HIS A 257 6.31 0.86 -26.80
N LYS A 258 5.51 0.11 -27.51
CA LYS A 258 5.14 0.45 -28.90
C LYS A 258 4.25 1.71 -28.87
N PRO A 259 4.44 2.67 -29.82
CA PRO A 259 3.64 3.89 -29.86
C PRO A 259 2.13 3.62 -29.87
N LEU A 260 1.69 2.59 -30.57
CA LEU A 260 0.26 2.19 -30.62
C LEU A 260 -0.24 1.73 -29.24
N GLU A 261 0.56 0.96 -28.47
CA GLU A 261 0.17 0.54 -27.12
C GLU A 261 0.08 1.73 -26.16
N ILE A 262 0.98 2.71 -26.30
CA ILE A 262 0.93 3.96 -25.53
C ILE A 262 -0.35 4.72 -25.86
N ALA A 263 -0.61 4.97 -27.15
CA ALA A 263 -1.80 5.70 -27.60
C ALA A 263 -3.09 4.98 -27.15
N ALA A 264 -3.16 3.66 -27.34
CA ALA A 264 -4.29 2.86 -26.89
C ALA A 264 -4.48 2.94 -25.36
N SER A 265 -3.38 2.85 -24.59
CA SER A 265 -3.44 2.94 -23.12
C SER A 265 -3.94 4.30 -22.66
N LEU A 266 -3.51 5.39 -23.28
CA LEU A 266 -3.96 6.74 -22.92
C LEU A 266 -5.45 6.94 -23.26
N VAL A 267 -5.88 6.56 -24.45
CA VAL A 267 -7.30 6.74 -24.88
C VAL A 267 -8.23 5.83 -24.07
N LEU A 268 -7.97 4.51 -24.05
CA LEU A 268 -8.83 3.56 -23.34
C LEU A 268 -8.75 3.77 -21.82
N GLY A 269 -7.58 4.08 -21.28
CA GLY A 269 -7.41 4.41 -19.87
C GLY A 269 -8.22 5.62 -19.45
N THR A 270 -8.27 6.67 -20.28
CA THR A 270 -9.11 7.84 -20.03
C THR A 270 -10.60 7.47 -20.05
N VAL A 271 -11.05 6.69 -21.03
CA VAL A 271 -12.44 6.22 -21.10
C VAL A 271 -12.81 5.40 -19.86
N VAL A 272 -11.97 4.45 -19.46
CA VAL A 272 -12.22 3.65 -18.26
C VAL A 272 -12.24 4.52 -17.01
N THR A 273 -11.31 5.47 -16.87
CA THR A 273 -11.28 6.39 -15.73
C THR A 273 -12.59 7.20 -15.63
N ILE A 274 -13.09 7.75 -16.73
CA ILE A 274 -14.33 8.51 -16.75
C ILE A 274 -15.54 7.62 -16.39
N THR A 275 -15.61 6.42 -16.97
CA THR A 275 -16.72 5.49 -16.71
C THR A 275 -16.68 4.88 -15.32
N ALA A 276 -15.50 4.69 -14.72
CA ALA A 276 -15.34 4.21 -13.35
C ALA A 276 -15.54 5.30 -12.29
N ALA A 277 -15.46 6.58 -12.65
CA ALA A 277 -15.56 7.68 -11.69
C ALA A 277 -16.80 7.61 -10.77
N PRO A 278 -18.01 7.28 -11.24
CA PRO A 278 -19.19 7.12 -10.37
C PRO A 278 -19.15 5.83 -9.52
N VAL A 279 -18.38 4.81 -9.95
CA VAL A 279 -18.28 3.54 -9.22
C VAL A 279 -17.43 3.71 -7.97
N VAL A 280 -16.40 4.56 -8.00
CA VAL A 280 -15.47 4.74 -6.88
C VAL A 280 -16.17 5.19 -5.59
N PRO A 281 -16.96 6.29 -5.56
CA PRO A 281 -17.66 6.68 -4.33
C PRO A 281 -18.73 5.67 -3.91
N LEU A 282 -19.37 4.97 -4.85
CA LEU A 282 -20.34 3.93 -4.54
C LEU A 282 -19.65 2.73 -3.88
N ALA A 283 -18.53 2.26 -4.42
CA ALA A 283 -17.74 1.18 -3.81
C ALA A 283 -17.25 1.57 -2.40
N ALA A 284 -16.79 2.80 -2.22
CA ALA A 284 -16.39 3.32 -0.91
C ALA A 284 -17.57 3.33 0.09
N ALA A 285 -18.75 3.80 -0.33
CA ALA A 285 -19.95 3.80 0.50
C ALA A 285 -20.40 2.39 0.91
N LEU A 286 -20.11 1.38 0.08
CA LEU A 286 -20.35 -0.04 0.36
C LEU A 286 -19.16 -0.72 1.04
N SER A 287 -18.20 0.04 1.57
CA SER A 287 -16.98 -0.48 2.22
C SER A 287 -16.17 -1.46 1.35
N SER A 288 -16.15 -1.22 0.06
CA SER A 288 -15.55 -2.11 -0.96
C SER A 288 -14.64 -1.37 -1.95
N GLY A 289 -14.08 -0.22 -1.55
CA GLY A 289 -13.06 0.52 -2.31
C GLY A 289 -11.77 -0.27 -2.48
N ALA A 290 -10.96 0.12 -3.46
CA ALA A 290 -9.70 -0.58 -3.79
C ALA A 290 -8.62 -0.43 -2.70
N VAL A 291 -8.75 0.57 -1.85
CA VAL A 291 -7.86 0.83 -0.71
C VAL A 291 -8.69 0.87 0.56
N VAL A 292 -8.15 0.28 1.63
CA VAL A 292 -8.67 0.47 3.00
C VAL A 292 -7.64 1.23 3.82
N ILE A 293 -8.12 2.23 4.56
CA ILE A 293 -7.32 3.04 5.47
C ILE A 293 -7.92 2.89 6.87
N PHE A 294 -7.12 2.47 7.83
CA PHE A 294 -7.49 2.43 9.24
C PHE A 294 -6.69 3.45 10.03
N ALA A 295 -7.38 4.19 10.89
CA ALA A 295 -6.76 4.89 12.00
C ALA A 295 -7.03 4.11 13.28
N ALA A 296 -5.96 3.82 14.02
CA ALA A 296 -6.02 3.07 15.25
C ALA A 296 -5.31 3.84 16.38
N LYS A 297 -5.88 3.81 17.58
CA LYS A 297 -5.36 4.47 18.78
C LYS A 297 -4.57 3.46 19.63
N ASN A 298 -3.47 3.91 20.22
CA ASN A 298 -2.73 3.14 21.20
C ASN A 298 -3.56 2.95 22.48
N GLN A 299 -3.69 1.72 22.95
CA GLN A 299 -4.46 1.41 24.18
C GLN A 299 -3.60 1.30 25.43
N ARG A 300 -2.28 1.51 25.34
CA ARG A 300 -1.37 1.30 26.48
C ARG A 300 -1.65 2.26 27.63
N ALA A 301 -2.23 3.46 27.37
CA ALA A 301 -2.59 4.43 28.40
C ALA A 301 -3.86 4.07 29.20
N SER A 302 -4.63 3.06 28.77
CA SER A 302 -5.92 2.71 29.40
C SER A 302 -5.82 1.51 30.34
N ARG A 303 -4.63 1.02 30.60
CA ARG A 303 -4.30 -0.05 31.55
C ARG A 303 -3.31 0.47 32.58
#